data_c52b109221901cf78c25ae3fddd40b3c
#
_entry.id   c52b109221901cf78c25ae3fddd40b3c
#
_cell.length_a   1.000
_cell.length_b   1.000
_cell.length_c   1.000
_cell.angle_alpha   90.00
_cell.angle_beta   90.00
_cell.angle_gamma   90.00
#
_symmetry.space_group_name_H-M   'P 1'
#
loop_
_entity.id
_entity.type
_entity.pdbx_description
1 polymer ?
#
loop_
_entity_poly.entity_id
_entity_poly.type
_entity_poly.pdbx_seq_one_letter_code
_entity_poly.pdbx_strand_id
1 'polypeptide(L)'
;ELSPEMLTGLQKKYNAERVVVELNGMHLASDFYLKTPDHWKIAQEVMFADATTFLSYNANMRQLVVDKLAGAEMLVLNRMTPGADVTPYHKIARAVNRRIEILYEYTDGSTHYDDIEDPLPFDLNAPVVEVKDEDYALFYRDITEEPKKYAGKTVKFKGQVARLRREKDGMFAPGRFVMTCCEADITFMGLPCRFAGASGLAARSWVWVTATVEVKYHSLYKGVGPILTAVNVQPAEPAEQSVATF
;
A
#
# COMPACT_ATOMS: atom_id res chain seq x y z
N GLU A 1 19.07 23.39 -12.77
CA GLU A 1 18.11 22.28 -12.72
C GLU A 1 18.68 21.18 -11.82
N LEU A 2 17.85 20.53 -10.99
CA LEU A 2 18.30 19.47 -10.09
C LEU A 2 18.70 18.24 -10.90
N SER A 3 19.94 17.75 -10.70
CA SER A 3 20.46 16.53 -11.35
C SER A 3 21.37 15.74 -10.41
N PRO A 4 21.60 14.43 -10.67
CA PRO A 4 22.52 13.62 -9.89
C PRO A 4 23.95 14.19 -9.86
N GLU A 5 24.40 14.77 -10.96
CA GLU A 5 25.75 15.39 -11.08
C GLU A 5 25.86 16.63 -10.19
N MET A 6 24.82 17.49 -10.20
CA MET A 6 24.76 18.68 -9.34
C MET A 6 24.78 18.30 -7.85
N LEU A 7 23.98 17.31 -7.45
CA LEU A 7 23.92 16.83 -6.06
C LEU A 7 25.26 16.23 -5.63
N THR A 8 25.87 15.41 -6.48
CA THR A 8 27.22 14.85 -6.24
C THR A 8 28.27 15.95 -6.16
N GLY A 9 28.17 16.99 -7.00
CA GLY A 9 29.05 18.15 -6.98
C GLY A 9 28.96 18.94 -5.67
N LEU A 10 27.75 19.16 -5.18
CA LEU A 10 27.51 19.82 -3.87
C LEU A 10 28.07 18.99 -2.71
N GLN A 11 27.81 17.67 -2.70
CA GLN A 11 28.36 16.78 -1.70
C GLN A 11 29.89 16.87 -1.62
N LYS A 12 30.56 16.79 -2.77
CA LYS A 12 32.03 16.89 -2.83
C LYS A 12 32.55 18.27 -2.40
N LYS A 13 31.88 19.34 -2.85
CA LYS A 13 32.28 20.71 -2.53
C LYS A 13 32.28 20.98 -1.01
N TYR A 14 31.30 20.42 -0.30
CA TYR A 14 31.15 20.63 1.14
C TYR A 14 31.65 19.45 1.99
N ASN A 15 32.21 18.42 1.36
CA ASN A 15 32.62 17.16 2.01
C ASN A 15 31.53 16.62 2.93
N ALA A 16 30.28 16.63 2.44
CA ALA A 16 29.12 16.30 3.25
C ALA A 16 28.91 14.79 3.36
N GLU A 17 28.83 14.28 4.59
CA GLU A 17 28.46 12.89 4.88
C GLU A 17 26.93 12.71 4.94
N ARG A 18 26.21 13.79 5.26
CA ARG A 18 24.74 13.82 5.33
C ARG A 18 24.22 15.07 4.62
N VAL A 19 23.17 14.91 3.86
CA VAL A 19 22.49 16.00 3.17
C VAL A 19 21.03 16.00 3.63
N VAL A 20 20.54 17.17 4.03
CA VAL A 20 19.13 17.41 4.33
C VAL A 20 18.53 18.16 3.16
N VAL A 21 17.44 17.63 2.62
CA VAL A 21 16.74 18.22 1.47
C VAL A 21 15.36 18.66 1.92
N GLU A 22 15.06 19.95 1.79
CA GLU A 22 13.70 20.46 1.85
C GLU A 22 13.11 20.45 0.44
N LEU A 23 12.13 19.57 0.22
CA LEU A 23 11.42 19.48 -1.04
C LEU A 23 10.23 20.45 -1.05
N ASN A 24 10.16 21.30 -2.08
CA ASN A 24 9.00 22.17 -2.28
C ASN A 24 7.71 21.34 -2.35
N GLY A 25 6.69 21.75 -1.58
CA GLY A 25 5.42 21.05 -1.47
C GLY A 25 4.68 20.77 -2.78
N MET A 26 4.98 21.53 -3.85
CA MET A 26 4.36 21.36 -5.17
C MET A 26 5.11 20.37 -6.09
N HIS A 27 6.25 19.84 -5.67
CA HIS A 27 6.98 18.81 -6.42
C HIS A 27 6.64 17.41 -5.92
N LEU A 28 6.65 16.43 -6.83
CA LEU A 28 6.54 15.03 -6.48
C LEU A 28 7.83 14.52 -5.83
N ALA A 29 7.70 13.72 -4.78
CA ALA A 29 8.83 13.05 -4.15
C ALA A 29 9.43 12.01 -5.11
N SER A 30 8.59 11.32 -5.88
CA SER A 30 9.01 10.36 -6.91
C SER A 30 9.92 10.99 -7.97
N ASP A 31 9.68 12.24 -8.39
CA ASP A 31 10.56 12.96 -9.31
C ASP A 31 11.94 13.26 -8.69
N PHE A 32 11.97 13.52 -7.39
CA PHE A 32 13.22 13.72 -6.67
C PHE A 32 14.05 12.42 -6.59
N TYR A 33 13.40 11.27 -6.34
CA TYR A 33 14.09 9.99 -6.28
C TYR A 33 14.81 9.66 -7.59
N LEU A 34 14.19 9.94 -8.74
CA LEU A 34 14.80 9.74 -10.06
C LEU A 34 16.03 10.63 -10.32
N LYS A 35 16.17 11.73 -9.55
CA LYS A 35 17.28 12.67 -9.65
C LYS A 35 18.31 12.50 -8.54
N THR A 36 18.09 11.55 -7.63
CA THR A 36 19.02 11.24 -6.54
C THR A 36 20.19 10.41 -7.09
N PRO A 37 21.46 10.72 -6.73
CA PRO A 37 22.61 9.92 -7.14
C PRO A 37 22.49 8.46 -6.68
N ASP A 38 22.84 7.49 -7.52
CA ASP A 38 22.73 6.03 -7.25
C ASP A 38 23.45 5.58 -5.97
N HIS A 39 24.52 6.29 -5.58
CA HIS A 39 25.30 5.99 -4.38
C HIS A 39 24.74 6.59 -3.09
N TRP A 40 23.71 7.44 -3.20
CA TRP A 40 23.03 7.98 -2.02
C TRP A 40 21.99 6.99 -1.50
N LYS A 41 21.72 7.09 -0.19
CA LYS A 41 20.61 6.38 0.46
C LYS A 41 19.75 7.40 1.16
N ILE A 42 18.46 7.35 0.92
CA ILE A 42 17.48 8.08 1.72
C ILE A 42 17.44 7.39 3.07
N ALA A 43 17.87 8.12 4.10
CA ALA A 43 17.94 7.58 5.46
C ALA A 43 16.65 7.83 6.24
N GLN A 44 15.92 8.87 5.90
CA GLN A 44 14.65 9.23 6.51
C GLN A 44 13.88 10.17 5.59
N GLU A 45 12.58 10.00 5.51
CA GLU A 45 11.66 10.88 4.82
C GLU A 45 10.54 11.31 5.76
N VAL A 46 10.38 12.62 5.93
CA VAL A 46 9.36 13.21 6.79
C VAL A 46 8.50 14.15 5.96
N MET A 47 7.20 13.93 5.97
CA MET A 47 6.23 14.86 5.39
C MET A 47 5.71 15.82 6.46
N PHE A 48 5.87 17.12 6.23
CA PHE A 48 5.22 18.17 7.03
C PHE A 48 3.97 18.66 6.31
N ALA A 49 2.85 18.72 7.01
CA ALA A 49 1.59 19.21 6.46
C ALA A 49 0.88 20.11 7.46
N ASP A 50 0.36 21.24 6.95
CA ASP A 50 -0.48 22.15 7.72
C ASP A 50 -1.88 21.51 7.90
N ALA A 51 -2.26 21.16 9.12
CA ALA A 51 -3.53 20.50 9.43
C ALA A 51 -4.73 21.34 8.97
N THR A 52 -4.63 22.66 8.96
CA THR A 52 -5.73 23.55 8.54
C THR A 52 -6.06 23.44 7.06
N THR A 53 -5.10 23.00 6.24
CA THR A 53 -5.25 22.90 4.77
C THR A 53 -5.12 21.48 4.22
N PHE A 54 -4.58 20.55 4.99
CA PHE A 54 -4.29 19.18 4.53
C PHE A 54 -5.50 18.47 3.89
N LEU A 55 -6.68 18.53 4.54
CA LEU A 55 -7.88 17.89 4.02
C LEU A 55 -8.31 18.49 2.67
N SER A 56 -8.16 19.82 2.52
CA SER A 56 -8.45 20.49 1.26
C SER A 56 -7.42 20.13 0.17
N TYR A 57 -6.14 20.05 0.53
CA TYR A 57 -5.10 19.58 -0.41
C TYR A 57 -5.34 18.14 -0.83
N ASN A 58 -5.70 17.26 0.09
CA ASN A 58 -6.04 15.88 -0.25
C ASN A 58 -7.24 15.78 -1.19
N ALA A 59 -8.27 16.62 -0.99
CA ALA A 59 -9.44 16.63 -1.86
C ALA A 59 -9.17 17.14 -3.27
N ASN A 60 -8.29 18.14 -3.44
CA ASN A 60 -8.07 18.84 -4.70
C ASN A 60 -6.77 18.44 -5.42
N MET A 61 -5.77 17.94 -4.70
CA MET A 61 -4.44 17.60 -5.20
C MET A 61 -3.99 16.22 -4.67
N ARG A 62 -4.93 15.26 -4.71
CA ARG A 62 -4.75 13.94 -4.10
C ARG A 62 -3.46 13.23 -4.55
N GLN A 63 -3.14 13.25 -5.84
CA GLN A 63 -1.94 12.62 -6.37
C GLN A 63 -0.66 13.13 -5.68
N LEU A 64 -0.57 14.45 -5.46
CA LEU A 64 0.58 15.06 -4.79
C LEU A 64 0.69 14.63 -3.32
N VAL A 65 -0.44 14.55 -2.62
CA VAL A 65 -0.50 14.09 -1.22
C VAL A 65 -0.13 12.62 -1.11
N VAL A 66 -0.69 11.78 -1.99
CA VAL A 66 -0.42 10.33 -2.02
C VAL A 66 1.05 10.05 -2.34
N ASP A 67 1.64 10.73 -3.33
CA ASP A 67 3.05 10.57 -3.71
C ASP A 67 3.98 10.81 -2.50
N LYS A 68 3.71 11.85 -1.72
CA LYS A 68 4.52 12.17 -0.53
C LYS A 68 4.28 11.20 0.63
N LEU A 69 3.03 10.82 0.88
CA LEU A 69 2.70 9.89 1.96
C LEU A 69 3.25 8.48 1.71
N ALA A 70 3.32 8.06 0.44
CA ALA A 70 3.74 6.71 0.09
C ALA A 70 5.19 6.41 0.49
N GLY A 71 6.09 7.41 0.40
CA GLY A 71 7.50 7.26 0.76
C GLY A 71 7.82 7.68 2.20
N ALA A 72 6.96 8.47 2.83
CA ALA A 72 7.26 9.04 4.14
C ALA A 72 7.24 7.99 5.26
N GLU A 73 8.24 8.03 6.13
CA GLU A 73 8.25 7.26 7.38
C GLU A 73 7.43 7.96 8.48
N MET A 74 7.33 9.28 8.41
CA MET A 74 6.60 10.10 9.37
C MET A 74 5.82 11.21 8.68
N LEU A 75 4.57 11.42 9.11
CA LEU A 75 3.74 12.59 8.81
C LEU A 75 3.65 13.47 10.05
N VAL A 76 4.09 14.71 9.94
CA VAL A 76 3.90 15.73 10.97
C VAL A 76 2.78 16.68 10.53
N LEU A 77 1.65 16.62 11.23
CA LEU A 77 0.52 17.52 11.04
C LEU A 77 0.64 18.68 12.03
N ASN A 78 1.21 19.78 11.57
CA ASN A 78 1.40 20.96 12.40
C ASN A 78 0.15 21.87 12.41
N ARG A 79 0.14 22.84 13.31
CA ARG A 79 -0.98 23.81 13.50
C ARG A 79 -2.32 23.15 13.76
N MET A 80 -2.33 21.97 14.35
CA MET A 80 -3.54 21.30 14.76
C MET A 80 -4.22 22.09 15.89
N THR A 81 -5.53 22.27 15.82
CA THR A 81 -6.28 22.89 16.90
C THR A 81 -6.44 21.89 18.05
N PRO A 82 -6.14 22.27 19.31
CA PRO A 82 -6.38 21.41 20.47
C PRO A 82 -7.84 20.92 20.54
N GLY A 83 -8.02 19.60 20.71
CA GLY A 83 -9.34 18.98 20.74
C GLY A 83 -10.01 18.76 19.38
N ALA A 84 -9.30 19.04 18.26
CA ALA A 84 -9.81 18.70 16.93
C ALA A 84 -9.92 17.17 16.73
N ASP A 85 -10.90 16.74 15.95
CA ASP A 85 -10.99 15.35 15.51
C ASP A 85 -9.85 15.01 14.55
N VAL A 86 -8.96 14.11 14.96
CA VAL A 86 -7.81 13.65 14.18
C VAL A 86 -8.14 12.51 13.23
N THR A 87 -9.30 11.88 13.37
CA THR A 87 -9.73 10.71 12.59
C THR A 87 -9.65 10.90 11.07
N PRO A 88 -10.04 12.05 10.48
CA PRO A 88 -9.92 12.23 9.02
C PRO A 88 -8.48 12.22 8.52
N TYR A 89 -7.55 12.78 9.29
CA TYR A 89 -6.11 12.81 8.94
C TYR A 89 -5.50 11.42 9.03
N HIS A 90 -5.78 10.72 10.13
CA HIS A 90 -5.41 9.33 10.34
C HIS A 90 -5.84 8.44 9.17
N LYS A 91 -7.13 8.48 8.79
CA LYS A 91 -7.69 7.66 7.71
C LYS A 91 -6.98 7.92 6.37
N ILE A 92 -6.70 9.18 6.03
CA ILE A 92 -6.01 9.52 4.79
C ILE A 92 -4.58 8.97 4.79
N ALA A 93 -3.84 9.18 5.87
CA ALA A 93 -2.46 8.72 5.99
C ALA A 93 -2.38 7.19 5.95
N ARG A 94 -3.21 6.50 6.73
CA ARG A 94 -3.24 5.04 6.82
C ARG A 94 -3.76 4.36 5.55
N ALA A 95 -4.66 5.01 4.81
CA ALA A 95 -5.10 4.50 3.51
C ALA A 95 -3.96 4.44 2.49
N VAL A 96 -2.98 5.34 2.56
CA VAL A 96 -1.82 5.37 1.66
C VAL A 96 -0.66 4.55 2.21
N ASN A 97 -0.30 4.77 3.48
CA ASN A 97 0.86 4.16 4.12
C ASN A 97 0.51 3.71 5.55
N ARG A 98 0.27 2.41 5.72
CA ARG A 98 -0.15 1.83 7.00
C ARG A 98 0.92 1.91 8.09
N ARG A 99 2.19 2.04 7.72
CA ARG A 99 3.33 2.05 8.64
C ARG A 99 3.80 3.44 9.01
N ILE A 100 3.22 4.47 8.39
CA ILE A 100 3.64 5.84 8.64
C ILE A 100 3.42 6.20 10.10
N GLU A 101 4.41 6.78 10.74
CA GLU A 101 4.21 7.41 12.04
C GLU A 101 3.49 8.74 11.83
N ILE A 102 2.46 9.03 12.62
CA ILE A 102 1.72 10.28 12.54
C ILE A 102 1.92 11.03 13.84
N LEU A 103 2.41 12.28 13.72
CA LEU A 103 2.60 13.21 14.83
C LEU A 103 1.71 14.43 14.62
N TYR A 104 0.86 14.70 15.58
CA TYR A 104 0.07 15.92 15.66
C TYR A 104 0.79 16.96 16.51
N GLU A 105 1.05 18.12 15.94
CA GLU A 105 1.62 19.29 16.63
C GLU A 105 0.54 20.36 16.76
N TYR A 106 0.17 20.66 18.00
CA TYR A 106 -0.94 21.56 18.30
C TYR A 106 -0.47 23.01 18.43
N THR A 107 -1.41 23.94 18.24
CA THR A 107 -1.14 25.39 18.32
C THR A 107 -0.77 25.87 19.73
N ASP A 108 -1.02 25.07 20.75
CA ASP A 108 -0.61 25.34 22.13
C ASP A 108 0.81 24.84 22.44
N GLY A 109 1.52 24.28 21.46
CA GLY A 109 2.86 23.71 21.57
C GLY A 109 2.92 22.28 22.08
N SER A 110 1.78 21.65 22.37
CA SER A 110 1.74 20.22 22.69
C SER A 110 1.86 19.35 21.45
N THR A 111 2.31 18.12 21.64
CA THR A 111 2.41 17.12 20.58
C THR A 111 1.79 15.79 21.02
N HIS A 112 1.25 15.05 20.08
CA HIS A 112 0.67 13.74 20.34
C HIS A 112 0.93 12.80 19.15
N TYR A 113 1.44 11.59 19.40
CA TYR A 113 1.51 10.55 18.38
C TYR A 113 0.15 9.92 18.19
N ASP A 114 -0.14 9.55 16.95
CA ASP A 114 -1.36 8.86 16.61
C ASP A 114 -1.47 7.51 17.33
N ASP A 115 -2.53 7.33 18.08
CA ASP A 115 -2.84 6.13 18.86
C ASP A 115 -4.15 5.45 18.43
N ILE A 116 -4.69 5.85 17.27
CA ILE A 116 -5.90 5.24 16.71
C ILE A 116 -5.54 3.84 16.20
N GLU A 117 -6.22 2.83 16.73
CA GLU A 117 -6.11 1.46 16.24
C GLU A 117 -6.92 1.26 14.96
N ASP A 118 -6.29 0.61 13.97
CA ASP A 118 -6.92 0.18 12.71
C ASP A 118 -7.16 -1.33 12.73
N PRO A 119 -8.25 -1.82 13.34
CA PRO A 119 -8.55 -3.24 13.30
C PRO A 119 -8.82 -3.67 11.86
N LEU A 120 -8.39 -4.89 11.52
CA LEU A 120 -8.79 -5.49 10.26
C LEU A 120 -10.31 -5.74 10.28
N PRO A 121 -11.03 -5.50 9.16
CA PRO A 121 -12.49 -5.70 9.10
C PRO A 121 -12.88 -7.19 9.06
N PHE A 122 -11.91 -8.09 9.12
CA PHE A 122 -12.10 -9.55 9.12
C PHE A 122 -11.28 -10.18 10.26
N ASP A 123 -11.82 -11.26 10.84
CA ASP A 123 -11.20 -11.97 11.97
C ASP A 123 -10.11 -12.93 11.48
N LEU A 124 -8.85 -12.61 11.79
CA LEU A 124 -7.71 -13.48 11.51
C LEU A 124 -7.70 -14.78 12.35
N ASN A 125 -8.46 -14.86 13.43
CA ASN A 125 -8.51 -16.04 14.29
C ASN A 125 -9.66 -16.99 13.90
N ALA A 126 -10.51 -16.58 12.96
CA ALA A 126 -11.57 -17.46 12.42
C ALA A 126 -10.96 -18.69 11.72
N PRO A 127 -11.62 -19.86 11.73
CA PRO A 127 -11.18 -21.05 11.00
C PRO A 127 -10.99 -20.80 9.51
N VAL A 128 -11.79 -19.89 8.94
CA VAL A 128 -11.65 -19.33 7.60
C VAL A 128 -11.76 -17.83 7.70
N VAL A 129 -10.73 -17.12 7.28
CA VAL A 129 -10.72 -15.66 7.22
C VAL A 129 -11.55 -15.24 6.00
N GLU A 130 -12.79 -14.83 6.24
CA GLU A 130 -13.69 -14.38 5.18
C GLU A 130 -13.46 -12.90 4.88
N VAL A 131 -13.12 -12.60 3.64
CA VAL A 131 -12.87 -11.23 3.14
C VAL A 131 -14.03 -10.83 2.24
N LYS A 132 -14.71 -9.76 2.62
CA LYS A 132 -15.80 -9.19 1.81
C LYS A 132 -15.26 -8.46 0.60
N ASP A 133 -16.13 -8.18 -0.36
CA ASP A 133 -15.75 -7.49 -1.60
C ASP A 133 -15.15 -6.10 -1.34
N GLU A 134 -15.71 -5.34 -0.41
CA GLU A 134 -15.25 -4.02 0.01
C GLU A 134 -13.87 -4.04 0.69
N ASP A 135 -13.52 -5.13 1.35
CA ASP A 135 -12.30 -5.26 2.16
C ASP A 135 -11.10 -5.80 1.35
N TYR A 136 -11.29 -6.10 0.05
CA TYR A 136 -10.26 -6.77 -0.73
C TYR A 136 -8.95 -5.98 -0.83
N ALA A 137 -9.01 -4.67 -1.02
CA ALA A 137 -7.82 -3.84 -1.14
C ALA A 137 -6.99 -3.89 0.16
N LEU A 138 -7.65 -3.74 1.29
CA LEU A 138 -7.04 -3.82 2.60
C LEU A 138 -6.45 -5.21 2.88
N PHE A 139 -7.20 -6.28 2.56
CA PHE A 139 -6.73 -7.66 2.66
C PHE A 139 -5.47 -7.90 1.82
N TYR A 140 -5.48 -7.50 0.54
CA TYR A 140 -4.33 -7.69 -0.33
C TYR A 140 -3.09 -6.99 0.21
N ARG A 141 -3.23 -5.75 0.67
CA ARG A 141 -2.13 -4.99 1.25
C ARG A 141 -1.61 -5.65 2.52
N ASP A 142 -2.49 -5.98 3.47
CA ASP A 142 -2.09 -6.56 4.75
C ASP A 142 -1.40 -7.94 4.58
N ILE A 143 -1.95 -8.82 3.72
CA ILE A 143 -1.34 -10.14 3.49
C ILE A 143 0.00 -10.05 2.76
N THR A 144 0.23 -9.03 1.93
CA THR A 144 1.50 -8.83 1.22
C THR A 144 2.55 -8.14 2.08
N GLU A 145 2.17 -7.20 2.94
CA GLU A 145 3.06 -6.50 3.86
C GLU A 145 3.40 -7.32 5.11
N GLU A 146 2.43 -8.07 5.64
CA GLU A 146 2.55 -8.86 6.86
C GLU A 146 2.20 -10.35 6.64
N PRO A 147 2.84 -11.02 5.66
CA PRO A 147 2.43 -12.37 5.24
C PRO A 147 2.51 -13.40 6.38
N LYS A 148 3.37 -13.18 7.37
CA LYS A 148 3.52 -14.08 8.52
C LYS A 148 2.25 -14.18 9.36
N LYS A 149 1.41 -13.12 9.41
CA LYS A 149 0.12 -13.16 10.11
C LYS A 149 -0.84 -14.20 9.53
N TYR A 150 -0.69 -14.49 8.22
CA TYR A 150 -1.56 -15.38 7.47
C TYR A 150 -0.98 -16.78 7.28
N ALA A 151 0.26 -17.03 7.66
CA ALA A 151 0.91 -18.32 7.47
C ALA A 151 0.11 -19.46 8.10
N GLY A 152 -0.25 -20.47 7.29
CA GLY A 152 -1.06 -21.62 7.69
C GLY A 152 -2.56 -21.35 7.84
N LYS A 153 -3.03 -20.12 7.68
CA LYS A 153 -4.46 -19.78 7.73
C LYS A 153 -5.15 -20.11 6.42
N THR A 154 -6.45 -20.33 6.52
CA THR A 154 -7.34 -20.45 5.35
C THR A 154 -8.03 -19.12 5.13
N VAL A 155 -7.97 -18.60 3.92
CA VAL A 155 -8.63 -17.35 3.49
C VAL A 155 -9.70 -17.65 2.46
N LYS A 156 -10.78 -16.86 2.45
CA LYS A 156 -11.84 -16.94 1.46
C LYS A 156 -12.17 -15.56 0.93
N PHE A 157 -12.07 -15.37 -0.36
CA PHE A 157 -12.33 -14.08 -1.00
C PHE A 157 -12.79 -14.26 -2.44
N LYS A 158 -13.37 -13.21 -3.02
CA LYS A 158 -13.78 -13.15 -4.42
C LYS A 158 -12.74 -12.40 -5.25
N GLY A 159 -12.42 -12.94 -6.44
CA GLY A 159 -11.50 -12.28 -7.35
C GLY A 159 -11.70 -12.70 -8.80
N GLN A 160 -11.07 -11.98 -9.70
CA GLN A 160 -10.98 -12.33 -11.10
C GLN A 160 -9.77 -13.22 -11.35
N VAL A 161 -9.91 -14.14 -12.30
CA VAL A 161 -8.85 -15.05 -12.72
C VAL A 161 -7.85 -14.33 -13.63
N ALA A 162 -6.59 -14.21 -13.19
CA ALA A 162 -5.48 -13.81 -14.04
C ALA A 162 -4.54 -15.00 -14.30
N ARG A 163 -4.09 -15.15 -15.54
CA ARG A 163 -3.11 -16.18 -15.92
C ARG A 163 -1.69 -15.68 -15.69
N LEU A 164 -0.86 -16.50 -15.09
CA LEU A 164 0.54 -16.21 -14.86
C LEU A 164 1.37 -16.67 -16.07
N ARG A 165 1.93 -15.73 -16.84
CA ARG A 165 2.62 -15.99 -18.13
C ARG A 165 3.87 -16.88 -18.03
N ARG A 166 4.49 -17.01 -16.85
CA ARG A 166 5.77 -17.71 -16.63
C ARG A 166 5.66 -18.91 -15.70
N GLU A 167 4.47 -19.23 -15.25
CA GLU A 167 4.26 -20.33 -14.30
C GLU A 167 3.79 -21.60 -15.03
N LYS A 168 4.15 -22.76 -14.46
CA LYS A 168 3.74 -24.06 -14.94
C LYS A 168 2.21 -24.23 -14.81
N ASP A 169 1.65 -25.18 -15.58
CA ASP A 169 0.27 -25.59 -15.44
C ASP A 169 -0.10 -25.83 -13.97
N GLY A 170 -1.28 -25.38 -13.57
CA GLY A 170 -1.75 -25.53 -12.19
C GLY A 170 -1.59 -24.28 -11.31
N MET A 171 -1.18 -23.12 -11.89
CA MET A 171 -1.17 -21.84 -11.17
C MET A 171 -1.99 -20.77 -11.88
N PHE A 172 -2.65 -19.94 -11.10
CA PHE A 172 -3.32 -18.72 -11.52
C PHE A 172 -3.19 -17.64 -10.45
N ALA A 173 -3.63 -16.44 -10.71
CA ALA A 173 -3.68 -15.38 -9.71
C ALA A 173 -5.12 -14.87 -9.58
N PRO A 174 -5.86 -15.30 -8.53
CA PRO A 174 -7.10 -14.64 -8.18
C PRO A 174 -6.79 -13.24 -7.63
N GLY A 175 -7.51 -12.24 -8.13
CA GLY A 175 -7.25 -10.86 -7.73
C GLY A 175 -8.32 -9.90 -8.19
N ARG A 176 -8.12 -8.62 -7.89
CA ARG A 176 -9.01 -7.53 -8.32
C ARG A 176 -8.21 -6.35 -8.83
N PHE A 177 -8.86 -5.52 -9.62
CA PHE A 177 -8.34 -4.18 -9.86
C PHE A 177 -8.53 -3.34 -8.59
N VAL A 178 -7.47 -2.66 -8.19
CA VAL A 178 -7.43 -1.82 -6.98
C VAL A 178 -6.99 -0.43 -7.38
N MET A 179 -7.67 0.57 -6.85
CA MET A 179 -7.35 1.98 -6.97
C MET A 179 -6.86 2.51 -5.62
N THR A 180 -5.69 3.14 -5.59
CA THR A 180 -5.15 3.75 -4.37
C THR A 180 -5.54 5.22 -4.27
N CYS A 181 -5.33 6.00 -5.33
CA CYS A 181 -5.60 7.43 -5.29
C CYS A 181 -6.51 7.94 -6.42
N CYS A 182 -6.39 7.42 -7.64
CA CYS A 182 -7.15 7.90 -8.80
C CYS A 182 -7.22 6.83 -9.89
N GLU A 183 -8.02 7.08 -10.92
CA GLU A 183 -8.20 6.11 -12.01
C GLU A 183 -6.88 5.74 -12.74
N ALA A 184 -5.89 6.65 -12.74
CA ALA A 184 -4.61 6.41 -13.40
C ALA A 184 -3.73 5.36 -12.69
N ASP A 185 -3.97 5.08 -11.41
CA ASP A 185 -3.20 4.09 -10.63
C ASP A 185 -3.87 2.72 -10.52
N ILE A 186 -5.02 2.53 -11.18
CA ILE A 186 -5.74 1.25 -11.13
C ILE A 186 -4.83 0.13 -11.62
N THR A 187 -4.52 -0.80 -10.73
CA THR A 187 -3.63 -1.92 -10.98
C THR A 187 -4.27 -3.23 -10.57
N PHE A 188 -4.02 -4.31 -11.33
CA PHE A 188 -4.48 -5.63 -10.93
C PHE A 188 -3.60 -6.19 -9.81
N MET A 189 -4.20 -6.40 -8.66
CA MET A 189 -3.57 -6.96 -7.47
C MET A 189 -4.07 -8.38 -7.24
N GLY A 190 -3.22 -9.38 -7.49
CA GLY A 190 -3.57 -10.80 -7.39
C GLY A 190 -2.48 -11.59 -6.67
N LEU A 191 -2.90 -12.64 -5.99
CA LEU A 191 -2.02 -13.53 -5.23
C LEU A 191 -1.73 -14.80 -6.03
N PRO A 192 -0.48 -15.28 -6.12
CA PRO A 192 -0.17 -16.55 -6.78
C PRO A 192 -0.88 -17.70 -6.06
N CYS A 193 -1.64 -18.49 -6.78
CA CYS A 193 -2.48 -19.56 -6.24
C CYS A 193 -2.29 -20.86 -7.02
N ARG A 194 -1.95 -21.94 -6.31
CA ARG A 194 -1.91 -23.31 -6.85
C ARG A 194 -3.30 -23.89 -6.85
N PHE A 195 -3.72 -24.44 -7.98
CA PHE A 195 -4.98 -25.13 -8.15
C PHE A 195 -4.90 -26.10 -9.32
N ALA A 196 -5.17 -27.39 -9.09
CA ALA A 196 -5.08 -28.41 -10.14
C ALA A 196 -5.98 -28.12 -11.35
N GLY A 197 -7.13 -27.47 -11.12
CA GLY A 197 -8.08 -27.05 -12.16
C GLY A 197 -7.80 -25.71 -12.82
N ALA A 198 -6.65 -25.06 -12.57
CA ALA A 198 -6.36 -23.70 -13.03
C ALA A 198 -6.44 -23.54 -14.56
N SER A 199 -6.08 -24.56 -15.33
CA SER A 199 -6.16 -24.56 -16.80
C SER A 199 -7.60 -24.45 -17.33
N GLY A 200 -8.57 -24.95 -16.59
CA GLY A 200 -10.00 -24.90 -16.92
C GLY A 200 -10.68 -23.56 -16.57
N LEU A 201 -10.03 -22.70 -15.80
CA LEU A 201 -10.60 -21.40 -15.44
C LEU A 201 -10.53 -20.42 -16.62
N ALA A 202 -11.63 -19.76 -16.93
CA ALA A 202 -11.64 -18.72 -17.95
C ALA A 202 -10.92 -17.45 -17.42
N ALA A 203 -10.02 -16.87 -18.22
CA ALA A 203 -9.38 -15.62 -17.85
C ALA A 203 -10.43 -14.51 -17.65
N ARG A 204 -10.25 -13.68 -16.63
CA ARG A 204 -11.16 -12.61 -16.22
C ARG A 204 -12.51 -13.06 -15.69
N SER A 205 -12.80 -14.38 -15.58
CA SER A 205 -13.98 -14.83 -14.87
C SER A 205 -13.86 -14.55 -13.37
N TRP A 206 -14.99 -14.34 -12.73
CA TRP A 206 -15.06 -14.17 -11.28
C TRP A 206 -15.15 -15.52 -10.58
N VAL A 207 -14.41 -15.67 -9.50
CA VAL A 207 -14.39 -16.88 -8.70
C VAL A 207 -14.36 -16.56 -7.21
N TRP A 208 -15.03 -17.39 -6.41
CA TRP A 208 -14.75 -17.53 -4.99
C TRP A 208 -13.57 -18.47 -4.82
N VAL A 209 -12.58 -18.04 -4.06
CA VAL A 209 -11.41 -18.84 -3.74
C VAL A 209 -11.35 -19.07 -2.24
N THR A 210 -11.28 -20.34 -1.84
CA THR A 210 -10.91 -20.74 -0.48
C THR A 210 -9.55 -21.41 -0.58
N ALA A 211 -8.56 -20.87 0.12
CA ALA A 211 -7.17 -21.31 -0.01
C ALA A 211 -6.40 -21.24 1.30
N THR A 212 -5.47 -22.15 1.51
CA THR A 212 -4.46 -22.04 2.57
C THR A 212 -3.31 -21.14 2.13
N VAL A 213 -2.75 -20.39 3.07
CA VAL A 213 -1.66 -19.45 2.85
C VAL A 213 -0.34 -20.06 3.26
N GLU A 214 0.63 -20.10 2.36
CA GLU A 214 2.04 -20.40 2.63
C GLU A 214 2.89 -19.15 2.42
N VAL A 215 3.95 -18.98 3.20
CA VAL A 215 4.89 -17.87 3.06
C VAL A 215 6.21 -18.41 2.54
N LYS A 216 6.49 -18.19 1.25
CA LYS A 216 7.66 -18.73 0.55
C LYS A 216 8.20 -17.74 -0.48
N TYR A 217 9.42 -17.98 -0.94
CA TYR A 217 9.98 -17.25 -2.09
C TYR A 217 9.14 -17.50 -3.35
N HIS A 218 8.81 -16.43 -4.05
CA HIS A 218 8.15 -16.48 -5.35
C HIS A 218 8.67 -15.42 -6.31
N SER A 219 8.77 -15.77 -7.59
CA SER A 219 9.31 -14.90 -8.66
C SER A 219 8.53 -13.59 -8.83
N LEU A 220 7.21 -13.60 -8.62
CA LEU A 220 6.37 -12.40 -8.68
C LEU A 220 6.75 -11.34 -7.64
N TYR A 221 7.17 -11.76 -6.46
CA TYR A 221 7.60 -10.87 -5.39
C TYR A 221 9.09 -10.54 -5.46
N LYS A 222 9.85 -11.29 -6.28
CA LYS A 222 11.32 -11.29 -6.22
C LYS A 222 11.86 -11.48 -4.79
N GLY A 223 11.10 -12.14 -3.96
CA GLY A 223 11.32 -12.30 -2.52
C GLY A 223 10.34 -13.27 -1.88
N VAL A 224 10.27 -13.24 -0.56
CA VAL A 224 9.33 -14.04 0.23
C VAL A 224 7.98 -13.31 0.29
N GLY A 225 6.90 -14.04 -0.01
CA GLY A 225 5.55 -13.50 0.01
C GLY A 225 4.49 -14.59 0.15
N PRO A 226 3.20 -14.24 0.18
CA PRO A 226 2.10 -15.17 0.33
C PRO A 226 1.86 -15.96 -0.95
N ILE A 227 1.79 -17.26 -0.85
CA ILE A 227 1.38 -18.17 -1.92
C ILE A 227 0.16 -18.93 -1.44
N LEU A 228 -0.88 -18.96 -2.25
CA LEU A 228 -2.10 -19.65 -1.95
C LEU A 228 -2.06 -21.09 -2.50
N THR A 229 -2.67 -22.02 -1.76
CA THR A 229 -3.02 -23.34 -2.27
C THR A 229 -4.53 -23.50 -2.14
N ALA A 230 -5.23 -23.47 -3.27
CA ALA A 230 -6.68 -23.49 -3.28
C ALA A 230 -7.21 -24.87 -2.80
N VAL A 231 -8.08 -24.81 -1.80
CA VAL A 231 -8.89 -25.92 -1.33
C VAL A 231 -10.18 -26.02 -2.16
N ASN A 232 -10.72 -24.85 -2.53
CA ASN A 232 -11.94 -24.77 -3.34
C ASN A 232 -11.90 -23.52 -4.23
N VAL A 233 -12.36 -23.69 -5.48
CA VAL A 233 -12.57 -22.59 -6.44
C VAL A 233 -13.93 -22.77 -7.09
N GLN A 234 -14.82 -21.80 -6.95
CA GLN A 234 -16.16 -21.84 -7.49
C GLN A 234 -16.45 -20.59 -8.33
N PRO A 235 -17.25 -20.69 -9.41
CA PRO A 235 -17.73 -19.51 -10.11
C PRO A 235 -18.43 -18.53 -9.17
N ALA A 236 -18.26 -17.25 -9.43
CA ALA A 236 -18.90 -16.19 -8.68
C ALA A 236 -19.50 -15.13 -9.61
N GLU A 237 -20.55 -14.46 -9.14
CA GLU A 237 -21.01 -13.23 -9.78
C GLU A 237 -19.97 -12.13 -9.60
N PRO A 238 -19.90 -11.18 -10.53
CA PRO A 238 -19.05 -10.01 -10.38
C PRO A 238 -19.24 -9.31 -9.02
N ALA A 239 -18.19 -8.72 -8.52
CA ALA A 239 -18.31 -7.86 -7.35
C ALA A 239 -19.14 -6.62 -7.69
N GLU A 240 -19.88 -6.08 -6.75
CA GLU A 240 -20.71 -4.88 -6.93
C GLU A 240 -19.88 -3.70 -7.45
N GLN A 241 -18.70 -3.51 -6.88
CA GLN A 241 -17.69 -2.57 -7.38
C GLN A 241 -16.63 -3.33 -8.18
N SER A 242 -16.45 -2.99 -9.44
CA SER A 242 -15.44 -3.63 -10.31
C SER A 242 -14.01 -3.34 -9.86
N VAL A 243 -13.77 -2.16 -9.28
CA VAL A 243 -12.50 -1.70 -8.72
C VAL A 243 -12.63 -1.60 -7.20
N ALA A 244 -11.74 -2.28 -6.49
CA ALA A 244 -11.67 -2.17 -5.04
C ALA A 244 -10.89 -0.90 -4.65
N THR A 245 -11.22 -0.31 -3.51
CA THR A 245 -10.55 0.88 -2.95
C THR A 245 -10.19 0.65 -1.49
N PHE A 246 -9.29 1.44 -0.98
CA PHE A 246 -8.92 1.47 0.45
C PHE A 246 -9.89 2.31 1.26
#